data_3d0ea6d86335980caa1c1f8749d15039
#
_entry.id   3d0ea6d86335980caa1c1f8749d15039
#
_cell.length_a   1.000
_cell.length_b   1.000
_cell.length_c   1.000
_cell.angle_alpha   90.00
_cell.angle_beta   90.00
_cell.angle_gamma   90.00
#
_symmetry.space_group_name_H-M   'P 1'
#
loop_
_entity.id
_entity.type
_entity.pdbx_description
1 polymer ?
#
loop_
_entity_poly.entity_id
_entity_poly.type
_entity_poly.pdbx_seq_one_letter_code
_entity_poly.pdbx_strand_id
1 'polypeptide(L)'
;IIGDHTDMYAQGYFFYDSKKSGGITVSHLRFGKTPIQSTYLIDAADFIACHNPSYVLRYDMVKDLKDGGKFLLNSSWNTVEELDKHLPASMKRLLAQKHAKLYNIDAIKIAGEIGLGNRTNAIMQAAFFYINQDIMPYADAENYMKQAVKKSYGKKGDAVVNMNYAAIDKASSELKEIAIPASWAT
;
A
#
# COMPACT_ATOMS: atom_id res chain seq x y z
N ILE A 1 -1.11 -13.36 -6.70
CA ILE A 1 0.13 -13.87 -6.07
C ILE A 1 -0.18 -14.67 -4.82
N ILE A 2 -0.83 -14.07 -3.81
CA ILE A 2 -1.06 -14.77 -2.52
C ILE A 2 -1.83 -16.07 -2.72
N GLY A 3 -2.95 -16.04 -3.43
CA GLY A 3 -3.78 -17.23 -3.64
C GLY A 3 -3.13 -18.33 -4.48
N ASP A 4 -2.23 -17.93 -5.41
CA ASP A 4 -1.58 -18.88 -6.33
C ASP A 4 -0.31 -19.49 -5.75
N HIS A 5 0.38 -18.77 -4.86
CA HIS A 5 1.75 -19.12 -4.43
C HIS A 5 1.89 -19.32 -2.92
N THR A 6 0.79 -19.29 -2.18
CA THR A 6 0.76 -19.60 -0.74
C THR A 6 -0.38 -20.58 -0.46
N ASP A 7 -0.41 -21.11 0.75
CA ASP A 7 -1.51 -21.91 1.27
C ASP A 7 -2.69 -21.04 1.78
N MET A 8 -2.67 -19.76 1.49
CA MET A 8 -3.71 -18.83 1.90
C MET A 8 -4.79 -18.65 0.84
N TYR A 9 -6.02 -18.52 1.29
CA TYR A 9 -7.15 -18.11 0.46
C TYR A 9 -7.18 -16.59 0.37
N ALA A 10 -7.51 -16.05 -0.80
CA ALA A 10 -7.59 -14.62 -1.03
C ALA A 10 -8.96 -14.23 -1.57
N GLN A 11 -9.51 -13.11 -1.08
CA GLN A 11 -10.78 -12.57 -1.52
C GLN A 11 -10.69 -11.05 -1.63
N GLY A 12 -11.21 -10.49 -2.71
CA GLY A 12 -11.22 -9.05 -2.93
C GLY A 12 -12.61 -8.52 -3.22
N TYR A 13 -12.93 -7.36 -2.65
CA TYR A 13 -14.13 -6.57 -2.93
C TYR A 13 -13.75 -5.17 -3.33
N PHE A 14 -14.51 -4.60 -4.26
CA PHE A 14 -14.34 -3.21 -4.68
C PHE A 14 -15.57 -2.41 -4.28
N PHE A 15 -15.35 -1.29 -3.63
CA PHE A 15 -16.38 -0.33 -3.29
C PHE A 15 -16.11 0.96 -4.08
N TYR A 16 -17.13 1.45 -4.78
CA TYR A 16 -17.05 2.69 -5.55
C TYR A 16 -17.96 3.73 -4.91
N ASP A 17 -17.40 4.88 -4.53
CA ASP A 17 -18.22 6.02 -4.17
C ASP A 17 -18.73 6.68 -5.45
N SER A 18 -20.06 6.76 -5.59
CA SER A 18 -20.73 7.21 -6.82
C SER A 18 -20.79 8.72 -7.03
N LYS A 19 -20.00 9.50 -6.33
CA LYS A 19 -19.92 10.95 -6.57
C LYS A 19 -19.31 11.24 -7.94
N LYS A 20 -19.98 12.12 -8.70
CA LYS A 20 -19.74 12.36 -10.14
C LYS A 20 -18.34 12.85 -10.54
N SER A 21 -17.50 13.27 -9.62
CA SER A 21 -16.08 13.58 -9.88
C SER A 21 -15.31 13.53 -8.58
N GLY A 22 -14.15 12.86 -8.61
CA GLY A 22 -13.29 12.73 -7.44
C GLY A 22 -13.75 11.71 -6.41
N GLY A 23 -14.55 10.73 -6.81
CA GLY A 23 -14.93 9.61 -5.96
C GLY A 23 -13.74 8.73 -5.59
N ILE A 24 -13.82 8.09 -4.43
CA ILE A 24 -12.82 7.14 -3.97
C ILE A 24 -13.19 5.72 -4.38
N THR A 25 -12.20 4.96 -4.85
CA THR A 25 -12.33 3.52 -5.01
C THR A 25 -11.61 2.84 -3.84
N VAL A 26 -12.34 2.03 -3.09
CA VAL A 26 -11.79 1.28 -1.97
C VAL A 26 -11.79 -0.20 -2.33
N SER A 27 -10.61 -0.82 -2.25
CA SER A 27 -10.45 -2.25 -2.45
C SER A 27 -10.29 -2.93 -1.09
N HIS A 28 -11.16 -3.89 -0.79
CA HIS A 28 -11.08 -4.70 0.42
C HIS A 28 -10.49 -6.06 0.06
N LEU A 29 -9.37 -6.40 0.67
CA LEU A 29 -8.70 -7.67 0.47
C LEU A 29 -8.67 -8.46 1.77
N ARG A 30 -9.03 -9.75 1.68
CA ARG A 30 -8.90 -10.71 2.77
C ARG A 30 -8.08 -11.90 2.30
N PHE A 31 -7.20 -12.36 3.15
CA PHE A 31 -6.50 -13.61 2.93
C PHE A 31 -6.22 -14.28 4.27
N GLY A 32 -6.19 -15.60 4.25
CA GLY A 32 -5.99 -16.41 5.44
C GLY A 32 -5.86 -17.88 5.10
N LYS A 33 -5.56 -18.70 6.10
CA LYS A 33 -5.32 -20.14 5.92
C LYS A 33 -6.59 -20.97 5.83
N THR A 34 -7.75 -20.36 6.11
CA THR A 34 -9.06 -21.02 6.01
C THR A 34 -9.87 -20.41 4.88
N PRO A 35 -10.81 -21.15 4.27
CA PRO A 35 -11.69 -20.59 3.24
C PRO A 35 -12.46 -19.38 3.76
N ILE A 36 -12.50 -18.32 2.96
CA ILE A 36 -13.18 -17.08 3.32
C ILE A 36 -14.63 -17.17 2.87
N GLN A 37 -15.55 -17.22 3.82
CA GLN A 37 -16.99 -17.38 3.56
C GLN A 37 -17.80 -16.11 3.80
N SER A 38 -17.18 -15.03 4.30
CA SER A 38 -17.88 -13.80 4.59
C SER A 38 -18.00 -12.90 3.35
N THR A 39 -19.16 -12.26 3.21
CA THR A 39 -19.48 -11.38 2.06
C THR A 39 -19.54 -9.90 2.45
N TYR A 40 -19.27 -9.55 3.71
CA TYR A 40 -19.32 -8.17 4.18
C TYR A 40 -17.98 -7.46 3.99
N LEU A 41 -18.05 -6.13 3.93
CA LEU A 41 -16.85 -5.28 3.81
C LEU A 41 -15.99 -5.36 5.08
N ILE A 42 -14.69 -5.07 4.91
CA ILE A 42 -13.76 -5.02 6.04
C ILE A 42 -14.03 -3.75 6.84
N ASP A 43 -14.33 -3.90 8.12
CA ASP A 43 -14.52 -2.81 9.08
C ASP A 43 -13.40 -2.72 10.12
N ALA A 44 -12.47 -3.68 10.10
CA ALA A 44 -11.29 -3.71 10.95
C ALA A 44 -10.10 -4.25 10.13
N ALA A 45 -9.15 -3.41 9.82
CA ALA A 45 -8.06 -3.74 8.90
C ALA A 45 -6.72 -3.85 9.62
N ASP A 46 -5.95 -4.86 9.26
CA ASP A 46 -4.56 -5.03 9.71
C ASP A 46 -3.59 -4.13 8.92
N PHE A 47 -3.95 -3.82 7.69
CA PHE A 47 -3.14 -3.00 6.78
C PHE A 47 -4.05 -2.12 5.93
N ILE A 48 -3.70 -0.84 5.84
CA ILE A 48 -4.37 0.13 4.95
C ILE A 48 -3.31 0.81 4.09
N ALA A 49 -3.55 0.88 2.79
CA ALA A 49 -2.72 1.64 1.86
C ALA A 49 -3.52 2.79 1.26
N CYS A 50 -2.94 3.99 1.31
CA CYS A 50 -3.50 5.19 0.67
C CYS A 50 -2.66 5.52 -0.56
N HIS A 51 -3.23 5.38 -1.74
CA HIS A 51 -2.53 5.58 -3.00
C HIS A 51 -2.48 7.04 -3.47
N ASN A 52 -3.33 7.88 -2.91
CA ASN A 52 -3.38 9.31 -3.25
C ASN A 52 -3.32 10.15 -1.98
N PRO A 53 -2.30 11.01 -1.81
CA PRO A 53 -2.13 11.78 -0.58
C PRO A 53 -3.27 12.76 -0.30
N SER A 54 -3.99 13.21 -1.32
CA SER A 54 -5.13 14.11 -1.12
C SER A 54 -6.28 13.45 -0.35
N TYR A 55 -6.35 12.13 -0.33
CA TYR A 55 -7.41 11.42 0.39
C TYR A 55 -7.31 11.56 1.90
N VAL A 56 -6.12 11.79 2.45
CA VAL A 56 -5.96 11.98 3.90
C VAL A 56 -6.68 13.23 4.41
N LEU A 57 -6.88 14.23 3.54
CA LEU A 57 -7.59 15.48 3.87
C LEU A 57 -9.10 15.36 3.70
N ARG A 58 -9.57 14.37 2.91
CA ARG A 58 -10.99 14.25 2.53
C ARG A 58 -11.70 13.12 3.23
N TYR A 59 -10.98 12.08 3.63
CA TYR A 59 -11.54 10.84 4.14
C TYR A 59 -10.84 10.45 5.43
N ASP A 60 -11.57 9.80 6.32
CA ASP A 60 -11.01 9.19 7.53
C ASP A 60 -10.36 7.85 7.16
N MET A 61 -9.07 7.89 6.82
CA MET A 61 -8.35 6.75 6.29
C MET A 61 -7.96 5.70 7.35
N VAL A 62 -7.90 6.08 8.64
CA VAL A 62 -7.38 5.22 9.71
C VAL A 62 -8.46 4.77 10.69
N LYS A 63 -9.70 5.18 10.48
CA LYS A 63 -10.82 4.84 11.32
C LYS A 63 -10.93 3.33 11.59
N ASP A 64 -10.81 2.53 10.54
CA ASP A 64 -10.99 1.08 10.59
C ASP A 64 -9.69 0.31 10.78
N LEU A 65 -8.57 1.00 11.01
CA LEU A 65 -7.30 0.36 11.28
C LEU A 65 -7.31 -0.23 12.70
N LYS A 66 -6.88 -1.49 12.83
CA LYS A 66 -6.73 -2.15 14.13
C LYS A 66 -5.58 -1.56 14.94
N ASP A 67 -5.62 -1.75 16.27
CA ASP A 67 -4.49 -1.50 17.15
C ASP A 67 -3.24 -2.26 16.64
N GLY A 68 -2.11 -1.55 16.55
CA GLY A 68 -0.89 -2.13 16.01
C GLY A 68 -0.90 -2.37 14.51
N GLY A 69 -1.95 -1.92 13.81
CA GLY A 69 -2.07 -2.05 12.37
C GLY A 69 -1.03 -1.23 11.61
N LYS A 70 -0.91 -1.48 10.31
CA LYS A 70 0.07 -0.83 9.44
C LYS A 70 -0.62 0.08 8.44
N PHE A 71 -0.09 1.28 8.26
CA PHE A 71 -0.59 2.25 7.28
C PHE A 71 0.53 2.65 6.33
N LEU A 72 0.29 2.48 5.03
CA LEU A 72 1.21 2.87 3.96
C LEU A 72 0.62 4.05 3.20
N LEU A 73 1.37 5.14 3.12
CA LEU A 73 0.99 6.33 2.37
C LEU A 73 1.89 6.49 1.16
N ASN A 74 1.29 6.73 -0.01
CA ASN A 74 2.00 7.19 -1.19
C ASN A 74 1.98 8.72 -1.19
N SER A 75 3.11 9.33 -0.84
CA SER A 75 3.25 10.78 -0.83
C SER A 75 4.70 11.21 -0.98
N SER A 76 4.90 12.49 -1.28
CA SER A 76 6.23 13.11 -1.29
C SER A 76 6.74 13.47 0.12
N TRP A 77 5.95 13.21 1.15
CA TRP A 77 6.27 13.56 2.54
C TRP A 77 7.10 12.45 3.20
N ASN A 78 8.40 12.46 2.96
CA ASN A 78 9.29 11.38 3.37
C ASN A 78 9.86 11.52 4.78
N THR A 79 9.54 12.60 5.48
CA THR A 79 10.02 12.84 6.85
C THR A 79 8.85 13.02 7.81
N VAL A 80 9.09 12.78 9.10
CA VAL A 80 8.07 12.99 10.13
C VAL A 80 7.64 14.45 10.20
N GLU A 81 8.55 15.37 9.96
CA GLU A 81 8.29 16.82 9.97
C GLU A 81 7.33 17.21 8.83
N GLU A 82 7.53 16.65 7.65
CA GLU A 82 6.64 16.90 6.51
C GLU A 82 5.26 16.28 6.75
N LEU A 83 5.20 15.06 7.27
CA LEU A 83 3.95 14.41 7.61
C LEU A 83 3.18 15.17 8.71
N ASP A 84 3.90 15.68 9.70
CA ASP A 84 3.28 16.49 10.77
C ASP A 84 2.57 17.73 10.22
N LYS A 85 3.13 18.35 9.18
CA LYS A 85 2.52 19.52 8.54
C LYS A 85 1.30 19.21 7.71
N HIS A 86 1.25 18.04 7.09
CA HIS A 86 0.26 17.70 6.06
C HIS A 86 -0.85 16.77 6.55
N LEU A 87 -0.59 15.91 7.52
CA LEU A 87 -1.61 15.00 8.03
C LEU A 87 -2.58 15.73 8.94
N PRO A 88 -3.90 15.44 8.84
CA PRO A 88 -4.89 15.99 9.76
C PRO A 88 -4.59 15.60 11.22
N ALA A 89 -4.90 16.51 12.15
CA ALA A 89 -4.68 16.26 13.57
C ALA A 89 -5.41 15.01 14.08
N SER A 90 -6.63 14.77 13.61
CA SER A 90 -7.41 13.58 13.97
C SER A 90 -6.73 12.28 13.52
N MET A 91 -6.15 12.27 12.32
CA MET A 91 -5.42 11.14 11.78
C MET A 91 -4.15 10.85 12.58
N LYS A 92 -3.36 11.89 12.85
CA LYS A 92 -2.14 11.79 13.67
C LYS A 92 -2.46 11.20 15.04
N ARG A 93 -3.52 11.69 15.67
CA ARG A 93 -3.95 11.22 16.99
C ARG A 93 -4.33 9.74 16.97
N LEU A 94 -5.13 9.31 15.99
CA LEU A 94 -5.54 7.91 15.85
C LEU A 94 -4.35 6.99 15.57
N LEU A 95 -3.42 7.40 14.71
CA LEU A 95 -2.22 6.61 14.44
C LEU A 95 -1.41 6.38 15.71
N ALA A 96 -1.23 7.42 16.53
CA ALA A 96 -0.49 7.32 17.78
C ALA A 96 -1.25 6.49 18.83
N GLN A 97 -2.55 6.71 19.00
CA GLN A 97 -3.37 6.00 19.97
C GLN A 97 -3.53 4.51 19.65
N LYS A 98 -3.56 4.16 18.37
CA LYS A 98 -3.65 2.77 17.91
C LYS A 98 -2.29 2.07 17.87
N HIS A 99 -1.22 2.74 18.24
CA HIS A 99 0.15 2.21 18.13
C HIS A 99 0.45 1.68 16.72
N ALA A 100 -0.04 2.39 15.71
CA ALA A 100 0.10 2.00 14.31
C ALA A 100 1.55 2.13 13.85
N LYS A 101 1.91 1.31 12.85
CA LYS A 101 3.16 1.46 12.12
C LYS A 101 2.89 2.28 10.87
N LEU A 102 3.61 3.37 10.70
CA LEU A 102 3.44 4.29 9.59
C LEU A 102 4.59 4.14 8.60
N TYR A 103 4.23 3.96 7.34
CA TYR A 103 5.18 3.85 6.22
C TYR A 103 4.83 4.88 5.17
N ASN A 104 5.83 5.43 4.51
CA ASN A 104 5.65 6.33 3.38
C ASN A 104 6.56 5.93 2.22
N ILE A 105 6.06 6.04 1.01
CA ILE A 105 6.82 5.84 -0.21
C ILE A 105 6.38 6.89 -1.23
N ASP A 106 7.35 7.52 -1.91
CA ASP A 106 7.05 8.44 -3.02
C ASP A 106 7.02 7.66 -4.33
N ALA A 107 5.96 6.90 -4.52
CA ALA A 107 5.81 6.02 -5.68
C ALA A 107 5.69 6.78 -6.99
N ILE A 108 5.12 7.97 -6.98
CA ILE A 108 4.97 8.82 -8.17
C ILE A 108 6.35 9.28 -8.65
N LYS A 109 7.21 9.71 -7.73
CA LYS A 109 8.59 10.10 -8.06
C LYS A 109 9.38 8.92 -8.63
N ILE A 110 9.30 7.75 -7.98
CA ILE A 110 9.97 6.53 -8.44
C ILE A 110 9.50 6.16 -9.85
N ALA A 111 8.20 6.15 -10.08
CA ALA A 111 7.64 5.84 -11.40
C ALA A 111 8.10 6.81 -12.47
N GLY A 112 8.15 8.11 -12.15
CA GLY A 112 8.64 9.16 -13.07
C GLY A 112 10.11 8.98 -13.43
N GLU A 113 10.96 8.69 -12.45
CA GLU A 113 12.40 8.48 -12.66
C GLU A 113 12.71 7.26 -13.54
N ILE A 114 11.87 6.23 -13.47
CA ILE A 114 12.05 4.99 -14.21
C ILE A 114 11.47 5.08 -15.64
N GLY A 115 10.52 5.99 -15.86
CA GLY A 115 9.85 6.14 -17.16
C GLY A 115 8.47 5.50 -17.20
N LEU A 116 7.90 5.15 -16.06
CA LEU A 116 6.53 4.61 -15.96
C LEU A 116 5.44 5.70 -15.91
N GLY A 117 5.83 6.98 -15.95
CA GLY A 117 4.91 8.09 -15.80
C GLY A 117 4.28 8.12 -14.40
N ASN A 118 2.96 8.01 -14.32
CA ASN A 118 2.24 7.98 -13.05
C ASN A 118 1.75 6.57 -12.66
N ARG A 119 2.27 5.53 -13.31
CA ARG A 119 1.88 4.15 -13.04
C ARG A 119 2.63 3.63 -11.82
N THR A 120 1.96 3.50 -10.68
CA THR A 120 2.55 3.18 -9.39
C THR A 120 2.22 1.77 -8.88
N ASN A 121 1.44 0.99 -9.62
CA ASN A 121 0.91 -0.29 -9.14
C ASN A 121 1.99 -1.28 -8.71
N ALA A 122 3.04 -1.46 -9.52
CA ALA A 122 4.13 -2.40 -9.18
C ALA A 122 4.89 -1.94 -7.95
N ILE A 123 5.09 -0.64 -7.79
CA ILE A 123 5.80 -0.03 -6.67
C ILE A 123 5.01 -0.24 -5.37
N MET A 124 3.71 0.04 -5.40
CA MET A 124 2.85 -0.12 -4.22
C MET A 124 2.69 -1.59 -3.83
N GLN A 125 2.59 -2.49 -4.81
CA GLN A 125 2.54 -3.93 -4.56
C GLN A 125 3.84 -4.43 -3.90
N ALA A 126 4.99 -4.00 -4.39
CA ALA A 126 6.28 -4.35 -3.82
C ALA A 126 6.41 -3.82 -2.38
N ALA A 127 5.98 -2.59 -2.13
CA ALA A 127 5.95 -2.01 -0.79
C ALA A 127 5.07 -2.83 0.16
N PHE A 128 3.90 -3.25 -0.29
CA PHE A 128 3.00 -4.11 0.47
C PHE A 128 3.69 -5.41 0.92
N PHE A 129 4.32 -6.13 0.00
CA PHE A 129 5.00 -7.38 0.34
C PHE A 129 6.24 -7.18 1.18
N TYR A 130 6.94 -6.07 1.02
CA TYR A 130 8.08 -5.73 1.85
C TYR A 130 7.69 -5.45 3.30
N ILE A 131 6.57 -4.74 3.50
CA ILE A 131 6.01 -4.46 4.83
C ILE A 131 5.45 -5.73 5.48
N ASN A 132 4.81 -6.58 4.71
CA ASN A 132 4.07 -7.74 5.20
C ASN A 132 4.79 -9.07 4.93
N GLN A 133 6.03 -9.18 5.38
CA GLN A 133 6.85 -10.39 5.18
C GLN A 133 6.36 -11.59 6.01
N ASP A 134 5.43 -11.37 6.91
CA ASP A 134 4.68 -12.44 7.59
C ASP A 134 3.78 -13.25 6.64
N ILE A 135 3.37 -12.68 5.52
CA ILE A 135 2.58 -13.39 4.49
C ILE A 135 3.46 -14.35 3.71
N MET A 136 4.61 -13.87 3.24
CA MET A 136 5.65 -14.66 2.57
C MET A 136 6.98 -13.91 2.66
N PRO A 137 8.13 -14.62 2.58
CA PRO A 137 9.44 -13.96 2.51
C PRO A 137 9.49 -13.01 1.32
N TYR A 138 10.10 -11.83 1.50
CA TYR A 138 10.14 -10.82 0.43
C TYR A 138 10.86 -11.33 -0.83
N ALA A 139 11.90 -12.13 -0.68
CA ALA A 139 12.60 -12.72 -1.83
C ALA A 139 11.66 -13.55 -2.71
N ASP A 140 10.73 -14.29 -2.11
CA ASP A 140 9.74 -15.07 -2.85
C ASP A 140 8.71 -14.15 -3.51
N ALA A 141 8.23 -13.15 -2.78
CA ALA A 141 7.28 -12.17 -3.31
C ALA A 141 7.87 -11.40 -4.49
N GLU A 142 9.13 -10.97 -4.39
CA GLU A 142 9.86 -10.29 -5.46
C GLU A 142 9.94 -11.17 -6.72
N ASN A 143 10.28 -12.43 -6.56
CA ASN A 143 10.35 -13.38 -7.66
C ASN A 143 8.98 -13.55 -8.34
N TYR A 144 7.91 -13.74 -7.57
CA TYR A 144 6.56 -13.87 -8.11
C TYR A 144 6.07 -12.60 -8.80
N MET A 145 6.38 -11.42 -8.25
CA MET A 145 6.05 -10.16 -8.88
C MET A 145 6.76 -9.99 -10.23
N LYS A 146 8.04 -10.34 -10.30
CA LYS A 146 8.82 -10.27 -11.53
C LYS A 146 8.32 -11.26 -12.58
N GLN A 147 7.93 -12.46 -12.18
CA GLN A 147 7.28 -13.42 -13.06
C GLN A 147 5.95 -12.90 -13.62
N ALA A 148 5.13 -12.28 -12.77
CA ALA A 148 3.87 -11.69 -13.17
C ALA A 148 4.06 -10.53 -14.16
N VAL A 149 5.06 -9.70 -13.95
CA VAL A 149 5.45 -8.62 -14.88
C VAL A 149 5.83 -9.19 -16.24
N LYS A 150 6.67 -10.20 -16.27
CA LYS A 150 7.10 -10.85 -17.51
C LYS A 150 5.91 -11.46 -18.27
N LYS A 151 4.98 -12.09 -17.56
CA LYS A 151 3.77 -12.66 -18.13
C LYS A 151 2.85 -11.58 -18.73
N SER A 152 2.69 -10.46 -18.01
CA SER A 152 1.77 -9.38 -18.40
C SER A 152 2.34 -8.48 -19.50
N TYR A 153 3.64 -8.20 -19.46
CA TYR A 153 4.30 -7.20 -20.31
C TYR A 153 5.35 -7.76 -21.26
N GLY A 154 5.62 -9.06 -21.23
CA GLY A 154 6.64 -9.67 -22.09
C GLY A 154 6.45 -9.41 -23.58
N LYS A 155 5.19 -9.37 -24.02
CA LYS A 155 4.85 -9.06 -25.42
C LYS A 155 5.03 -7.60 -25.81
N LYS A 156 5.14 -6.71 -24.82
CA LYS A 156 5.35 -5.26 -25.04
C LYS A 156 6.84 -4.88 -25.18
N GLY A 157 7.73 -5.86 -25.03
CA GLY A 157 9.16 -5.69 -25.18
C GLY A 157 9.91 -5.65 -23.84
N ASP A 158 11.21 -5.93 -23.93
CA ASP A 158 12.10 -6.02 -22.76
C ASP A 158 12.22 -4.70 -22.00
N ALA A 159 12.14 -3.56 -22.69
CA ALA A 159 12.24 -2.24 -22.08
C ALA A 159 11.12 -2.03 -21.03
N VAL A 160 9.88 -2.42 -21.35
CA VAL A 160 8.74 -2.30 -20.42
C VAL A 160 8.91 -3.26 -19.23
N VAL A 161 9.35 -4.49 -19.50
CA VAL A 161 9.62 -5.48 -18.44
C VAL A 161 10.69 -4.96 -17.49
N ASN A 162 11.80 -4.45 -18.02
CA ASN A 162 12.91 -3.94 -17.21
C ASN A 162 12.53 -2.70 -16.40
N MET A 163 11.69 -1.81 -16.92
CA MET A 163 11.17 -0.67 -16.15
C MET A 163 10.36 -1.14 -14.94
N ASN A 164 9.52 -2.14 -15.11
CA ASN A 164 8.74 -2.69 -14.00
C ASN A 164 9.61 -3.44 -12.99
N TYR A 165 10.65 -4.13 -13.45
CA TYR A 165 11.64 -4.74 -12.54
C TYR A 165 12.37 -3.69 -11.72
N ALA A 166 12.81 -2.61 -12.34
CA ALA A 166 13.45 -1.49 -11.65
C ALA A 166 12.52 -0.84 -10.62
N ALA A 167 11.23 -0.73 -10.94
CA ALA A 167 10.22 -0.22 -10.01
C ALA A 167 10.11 -1.10 -8.76
N ILE A 168 10.08 -2.40 -8.93
CA ILE A 168 10.03 -3.36 -7.82
C ILE A 168 11.31 -3.24 -6.96
N ASP A 169 12.47 -3.19 -7.59
CA ASP A 169 13.76 -3.07 -6.89
C ASP A 169 13.86 -1.77 -6.09
N LYS A 170 13.40 -0.65 -6.66
CA LYS A 170 13.44 0.64 -5.98
C LYS A 170 12.43 0.76 -4.83
N ALA A 171 11.31 0.05 -4.90
CA ALA A 171 10.28 0.14 -3.87
C ALA A 171 10.83 -0.23 -2.49
N SER A 172 11.57 -1.33 -2.38
CA SER A 172 12.13 -1.77 -1.10
C SER A 172 13.21 -0.83 -0.57
N SER A 173 14.00 -0.21 -1.45
CA SER A 173 15.08 0.70 -1.04
C SER A 173 14.58 2.11 -0.68
N GLU A 174 13.46 2.54 -1.26
CA GLU A 174 12.92 3.89 -1.07
C GLU A 174 11.78 3.96 -0.04
N LEU A 175 11.27 2.82 0.41
CA LEU A 175 10.25 2.77 1.45
C LEU A 175 10.79 3.30 2.77
N LYS A 176 10.04 4.22 3.40
CA LYS A 176 10.39 4.82 4.69
C LYS A 176 9.46 4.34 5.79
N GLU A 177 10.00 3.79 6.86
CA GLU A 177 9.27 3.58 8.10
C GLU A 177 9.38 4.84 8.95
N ILE A 178 8.24 5.40 9.33
CA ILE A 178 8.17 6.67 10.05
C ILE A 178 7.87 6.39 11.52
N ALA A 179 8.79 6.79 12.41
CA ALA A 179 8.55 6.72 13.86
C ALA A 179 7.51 7.78 14.25
N ILE A 180 6.36 7.33 14.76
CA ILE A 180 5.27 8.23 15.17
C ILE A 180 5.65 8.90 16.47
N PRO A 181 5.71 10.26 16.52
CA PRO A 181 6.01 10.98 17.76
C PRO A 181 4.92 10.79 18.81
N ALA A 182 5.31 10.67 20.08
CA ALA A 182 4.36 10.60 21.20
C ALA A 182 3.44 11.84 21.25
N SER A 183 3.93 12.99 20.80
CA SER A 183 3.16 14.22 20.75
C SER A 183 1.94 14.17 19.84
N TRP A 184 1.88 13.23 18.89
CA TRP A 184 0.70 13.07 18.03
C TRP A 184 -0.52 12.53 18.76
N ALA A 185 -0.33 11.88 19.90
CA ALA A 185 -1.42 11.31 20.71
C ALA A 185 -2.25 12.35 21.47
N THR A 186 -1.78 13.59 21.55
CA THR A 186 -2.43 14.68 22.33
C THR A 186 -3.21 15.65 21.46
#